data_d86576bafd52a0d9c2d67916d18192fa
#
_entry.id   d86576bafd52a0d9c2d67916d18192fa
#
_cell.length_a   1.000
_cell.length_b   1.000
_cell.length_c   1.000
_cell.angle_alpha   90.00
_cell.angle_beta   90.00
_cell.angle_gamma   90.00
#
_symmetry.space_group_name_H-M   'P 1'
#
loop_
_entity.id
_entity.type
_entity.pdbx_description
1 polymer ?
#
loop_
_entity_poly.entity_id
_entity_poly.type
_entity_poly.pdbx_seq_one_letter_code
_entity_poly.pdbx_strand_id
1 'polypeptide(L)'
;MSASELFDLVRPVVVVASVLLSTWILFSSRRRFPFYLALLWAITTYLFPLIIVPLYWVVLLWKHPRVYPHVKHRFLIPVTYLVLILGIAACYKYFDDRSVDAYLARAANAKVKTDPMSAIREYREALKIEDTAHTRKLLAVTLEEGGLYAEAITEYRAAEGRGEPDDSIHYHLGLLLERFNQTAPSISEFERFVSSDTCLYVDDRCDAARLRVVRTHQ
;
A
#
# COMPACT_ATOMS: atom_id res chain seq x y z
N MET A 1 2.22 0.64 12.46
CA MET A 1 3.53 0.77 11.78
C MET A 1 3.34 0.20 10.38
N SER A 2 3.45 1.03 9.36
CA SER A 2 3.29 0.59 7.97
C SER A 2 4.50 -0.25 7.51
N ALA A 3 4.33 -1.04 6.45
CA ALA A 3 5.45 -1.82 5.89
C ALA A 3 6.61 -0.92 5.43
N SER A 4 6.32 0.31 4.98
CA SER A 4 7.31 1.33 4.61
C SER A 4 8.10 1.83 5.82
N GLU A 5 7.45 2.11 6.95
CA GLU A 5 8.14 2.54 8.18
C GLU A 5 9.06 1.45 8.74
N LEU A 6 8.61 0.19 8.69
CA LEU A 6 9.44 -0.94 9.08
C LEU A 6 10.65 -1.10 8.15
N PHE A 7 10.46 -0.91 6.85
CA PHE A 7 11.52 -1.00 5.86
C PHE A 7 12.57 0.10 6.05
N ASP A 8 12.15 1.34 6.32
CA ASP A 8 13.04 2.47 6.56
C ASP A 8 13.83 2.31 7.88
N LEU A 9 13.23 1.67 8.90
CA LEU A 9 13.90 1.36 10.15
C LEU A 9 14.93 0.23 10.00
N VAL A 10 14.61 -0.80 9.21
CA VAL A 10 15.46 -1.99 9.01
C VAL A 10 16.56 -1.73 7.99
N ARG A 11 16.34 -0.88 7.00
CA ARG A 11 17.28 -0.56 5.92
C ARG A 11 18.71 -0.21 6.41
N PRO A 12 18.93 0.71 7.37
CA PRO A 12 20.26 1.04 7.85
C PRO A 12 20.94 -0.14 8.55
N VAL A 13 20.20 -0.98 9.27
CA VAL A 13 20.72 -2.18 9.92
C VAL A 13 21.20 -3.20 8.88
N VAL A 14 20.43 -3.41 7.81
CA VAL A 14 20.80 -4.31 6.70
C VAL A 14 22.04 -3.80 5.99
N VAL A 15 22.16 -2.50 5.74
CA VAL A 15 23.34 -1.90 5.10
C VAL A 15 24.59 -2.11 5.97
N VAL A 16 24.51 -1.79 7.26
CA VAL A 16 25.65 -1.99 8.19
C VAL A 16 26.06 -3.46 8.29
N ALA A 17 25.09 -4.37 8.41
CA ALA A 17 25.35 -5.81 8.43
C ALA A 17 26.00 -6.30 7.12
N SER A 18 25.56 -5.79 5.96
CA SER A 18 26.13 -6.12 4.64
C SER A 18 27.57 -5.65 4.51
N VAL A 19 27.90 -4.46 5.01
CA VAL A 19 29.28 -3.94 5.04
C VAL A 19 30.18 -4.80 5.94
N LEU A 20 29.72 -5.14 7.13
CA LEU A 20 30.48 -5.98 8.05
C LEU A 20 30.70 -7.39 7.48
N LEU A 21 29.69 -7.99 6.88
CA LEU A 21 29.78 -9.30 6.21
C LEU A 21 30.72 -9.27 5.02
N SER A 22 30.65 -8.25 4.16
CA SER A 22 31.51 -8.12 2.99
C SER A 22 33.00 -7.93 3.39
N THR A 23 33.27 -7.11 4.41
CA THR A 23 34.63 -6.95 4.95
C THR A 23 35.14 -8.23 5.59
N TRP A 24 34.30 -8.94 6.34
CA TRP A 24 34.67 -10.24 6.92
C TRP A 24 34.96 -11.29 5.83
N ILE A 25 34.14 -11.37 4.78
CA ILE A 25 34.35 -12.26 3.65
C ILE A 25 35.64 -11.91 2.90
N LEU A 26 35.91 -10.62 2.66
CA LEU A 26 37.15 -10.19 2.04
C LEU A 26 38.38 -10.65 2.85
N PHE A 27 38.33 -10.46 4.17
CA PHE A 27 39.44 -10.82 5.04
C PHE A 27 39.61 -12.34 5.18
N SER A 28 38.50 -13.10 5.30
CA SER A 28 38.52 -14.56 5.43
C SER A 28 38.88 -15.26 4.13
N SER A 29 38.48 -14.74 2.99
CA SER A 29 38.73 -15.33 1.68
C SER A 29 40.09 -15.00 1.10
N ARG A 30 40.75 -13.89 1.55
CA ARG A 30 42.08 -13.48 1.10
C ARG A 30 43.16 -14.56 1.27
N ARG A 31 43.03 -15.40 2.28
CA ARG A 31 43.98 -16.51 2.54
C ARG A 31 43.70 -17.76 1.73
N ARG A 32 42.52 -17.87 1.11
CA ARG A 32 42.01 -19.11 0.47
C ARG A 32 41.78 -19.00 -1.03
N PHE A 33 41.58 -17.76 -1.50
CA PHE A 33 41.31 -17.43 -2.89
C PHE A 33 42.25 -16.33 -3.39
N PRO A 34 42.50 -16.26 -4.70
CA PRO A 34 43.17 -15.11 -5.32
C PRO A 34 42.47 -13.81 -4.97
N PHE A 35 43.21 -12.73 -4.80
CA PHE A 35 42.70 -11.44 -4.34
C PHE A 35 41.49 -10.92 -5.13
N TYR A 36 41.50 -11.08 -6.46
CA TYR A 36 40.39 -10.66 -7.31
C TYR A 36 39.09 -11.42 -7.05
N LEU A 37 39.17 -12.73 -6.72
CA LEU A 37 37.99 -13.53 -6.33
C LEU A 37 37.48 -13.14 -4.94
N ALA A 38 38.38 -12.84 -4.00
CA ALA A 38 38.00 -12.35 -2.68
C ALA A 38 37.28 -11.01 -2.77
N LEU A 39 37.76 -10.10 -3.65
CA LEU A 39 37.15 -8.81 -3.92
C LEU A 39 35.77 -8.97 -4.59
N LEU A 40 35.66 -9.86 -5.57
CA LEU A 40 34.37 -10.17 -6.23
C LEU A 40 33.34 -10.67 -5.22
N TRP A 41 33.72 -11.60 -4.34
CA TRP A 41 32.85 -12.10 -3.28
C TRP A 41 32.42 -10.99 -2.31
N ALA A 42 33.32 -10.07 -1.96
CA ALA A 42 32.98 -8.97 -1.06
C ALA A 42 32.00 -7.99 -1.71
N ILE A 43 32.23 -7.61 -2.98
CA ILE A 43 31.34 -6.71 -3.72
C ILE A 43 29.95 -7.33 -3.92
N THR A 44 29.90 -8.58 -4.35
CA THR A 44 28.60 -9.28 -4.54
C THR A 44 27.87 -9.51 -3.23
N THR A 45 28.57 -9.74 -2.13
CA THR A 45 27.95 -9.83 -0.79
C THR A 45 27.37 -8.49 -0.34
N TYR A 46 28.03 -7.39 -0.66
CA TYR A 46 27.51 -6.05 -0.37
C TYR A 46 26.20 -5.77 -1.12
N LEU A 47 26.15 -6.16 -2.41
CA LEU A 47 24.97 -5.95 -3.26
C LEU A 47 23.82 -6.94 -2.97
N PHE A 48 24.16 -8.20 -2.69
CA PHE A 48 23.19 -9.28 -2.55
C PHE A 48 23.49 -10.18 -1.34
N PRO A 49 23.46 -9.64 -0.11
CA PRO A 49 23.91 -10.38 1.07
C PRO A 49 23.10 -11.67 1.35
N LEU A 50 21.80 -11.63 1.08
CA LEU A 50 20.88 -12.75 1.32
C LEU A 50 21.15 -13.97 0.41
N ILE A 51 21.72 -13.75 -0.77
CA ILE A 51 21.98 -14.80 -1.74
C ILE A 51 23.44 -15.26 -1.66
N ILE A 52 24.36 -14.30 -1.55
CA ILE A 52 25.79 -14.55 -1.68
C ILE A 52 26.40 -15.19 -0.43
N VAL A 53 25.92 -14.84 0.76
CA VAL A 53 26.43 -15.44 1.99
C VAL A 53 26.22 -16.96 2.03
N PRO A 54 25.02 -17.50 1.78
CA PRO A 54 24.84 -18.95 1.74
C PRO A 54 25.60 -19.62 0.59
N LEU A 55 25.68 -18.97 -0.59
CA LEU A 55 26.43 -19.47 -1.73
C LEU A 55 27.94 -19.56 -1.41
N TYR A 56 28.50 -18.53 -0.76
CA TYR A 56 29.88 -18.54 -0.30
C TYR A 56 30.15 -19.70 0.67
N TRP A 57 29.24 -19.94 1.62
CA TRP A 57 29.36 -21.06 2.56
C TRP A 57 29.30 -22.43 1.86
N VAL A 58 28.40 -22.59 0.88
CA VAL A 58 28.30 -23.82 0.09
C VAL A 58 29.62 -24.10 -0.67
N VAL A 59 30.17 -23.06 -1.34
CA VAL A 59 31.43 -23.18 -2.09
C VAL A 59 32.59 -23.49 -1.13
N LEU A 60 32.64 -22.85 0.03
CA LEU A 60 33.69 -23.06 1.02
C LEU A 60 33.66 -24.49 1.61
N LEU A 61 32.46 -24.99 1.93
CA LEU A 61 32.27 -26.37 2.42
C LEU A 61 32.59 -27.42 1.34
N TRP A 62 32.31 -27.09 0.09
CA TRP A 62 32.53 -28.02 -1.03
C TRP A 62 34.03 -28.10 -1.40
N LYS A 63 34.71 -26.94 -1.41
CA LYS A 63 36.13 -26.86 -1.80
C LYS A 63 37.11 -27.32 -0.71
N HIS A 64 36.72 -27.19 0.58
CA HIS A 64 37.57 -27.49 1.73
C HIS A 64 36.92 -28.48 2.72
N PRO A 65 36.57 -29.71 2.30
CA PRO A 65 35.90 -30.69 3.15
C PRO A 65 36.73 -31.12 4.37
N ARG A 66 38.07 -31.03 4.27
CA ARG A 66 39.00 -31.41 5.33
C ARG A 66 39.13 -30.37 6.46
N VAL A 67 38.79 -29.12 6.19
CA VAL A 67 38.89 -28.03 7.19
C VAL A 67 37.69 -28.02 8.15
N TYR A 68 36.56 -28.59 7.71
CA TYR A 68 35.33 -28.68 8.49
C TYR A 68 34.80 -30.12 8.64
N PRO A 69 35.60 -31.06 9.25
CA PRO A 69 35.19 -32.44 9.34
C PRO A 69 34.00 -32.69 10.26
N HIS A 70 33.74 -31.77 11.19
CA HIS A 70 32.69 -31.91 12.20
C HIS A 70 31.31 -31.43 11.72
N VAL A 71 31.19 -30.81 10.55
CA VAL A 71 29.91 -30.41 9.98
C VAL A 71 29.24 -31.59 9.30
N LYS A 72 28.67 -32.50 10.11
CA LYS A 72 27.91 -33.67 9.59
C LYS A 72 26.72 -33.32 8.71
N HIS A 73 26.21 -32.10 8.82
CA HIS A 73 24.99 -31.65 8.15
C HIS A 73 25.26 -30.47 7.19
N ARG A 74 26.23 -30.65 6.26
CA ARG A 74 26.60 -29.61 5.27
C ARG A 74 25.44 -29.06 4.45
N PHE A 75 24.40 -29.87 4.25
CA PHE A 75 23.21 -29.49 3.51
C PHE A 75 22.17 -28.76 4.40
N LEU A 76 22.23 -28.88 5.73
CA LEU A 76 21.28 -28.22 6.62
C LEU A 76 21.42 -26.69 6.58
N ILE A 77 22.65 -26.17 6.49
CA ILE A 77 22.90 -24.73 6.49
C ILE A 77 22.24 -24.03 5.28
N PRO A 78 22.47 -24.47 4.00
CA PRO A 78 21.79 -23.86 2.87
C PRO A 78 20.26 -24.09 2.89
N VAL A 79 19.80 -25.25 3.40
CA VAL A 79 18.37 -25.53 3.53
C VAL A 79 17.70 -24.62 4.55
N THR A 80 18.30 -24.42 5.73
CA THR A 80 17.76 -23.49 6.76
C THR A 80 17.74 -22.06 6.25
N TYR A 81 18.73 -21.65 5.48
CA TYR A 81 18.78 -20.31 4.88
C TYR A 81 17.71 -20.13 3.80
N LEU A 82 17.48 -21.14 2.97
CA LEU A 82 16.41 -21.13 1.98
C LEU A 82 15.04 -21.02 2.65
N VAL A 83 14.79 -21.80 3.70
CA VAL A 83 13.54 -21.74 4.48
C VAL A 83 13.35 -20.35 5.10
N LEU A 84 14.42 -19.76 5.63
CA LEU A 84 14.37 -18.39 6.19
C LEU A 84 14.01 -17.36 5.10
N ILE A 85 14.64 -17.42 3.93
CA ILE A 85 14.33 -16.51 2.81
C ILE A 85 12.88 -16.67 2.36
N LEU A 86 12.42 -17.90 2.18
CA LEU A 86 11.03 -18.19 1.80
C LEU A 86 10.06 -17.72 2.89
N GLY A 87 10.40 -17.88 4.17
CA GLY A 87 9.62 -17.38 5.29
C GLY A 87 9.51 -15.85 5.28
N ILE A 88 10.64 -15.14 5.07
CA ILE A 88 10.65 -13.67 4.97
C ILE A 88 9.83 -13.21 3.76
N ALA A 89 9.99 -13.84 2.60
CA ALA A 89 9.24 -13.51 1.40
C ALA A 89 7.72 -13.75 1.58
N ALA A 90 7.35 -14.86 2.22
CA ALA A 90 5.96 -15.15 2.55
C ALA A 90 5.38 -14.13 3.55
N CYS A 91 6.17 -13.76 4.56
CA CYS A 91 5.79 -12.76 5.54
C CYS A 91 5.63 -11.38 4.88
N TYR A 92 6.57 -10.97 4.04
CA TYR A 92 6.47 -9.72 3.27
C TYR A 92 5.21 -9.69 2.41
N LYS A 93 4.96 -10.74 1.64
CA LYS A 93 3.76 -10.87 0.82
C LYS A 93 2.47 -10.81 1.66
N TYR A 94 2.46 -11.48 2.82
CA TYR A 94 1.31 -11.46 3.73
C TYR A 94 0.98 -10.05 4.24
N PHE A 95 2.00 -9.25 4.56
CA PHE A 95 1.82 -7.86 5.00
C PHE A 95 1.45 -6.95 3.82
N ASP A 96 2.06 -7.15 2.64
CA ASP A 96 1.76 -6.40 1.43
C ASP A 96 0.31 -6.61 0.99
N ASP A 97 -0.17 -7.86 0.96
CA ASP A 97 -1.56 -8.20 0.62
C ASP A 97 -2.61 -7.62 1.60
N ARG A 98 -2.18 -7.16 2.79
CA ARG A 98 -3.01 -6.53 3.82
C ARG A 98 -2.73 -5.04 4.00
N SER A 99 -2.00 -4.43 3.11
CA SER A 99 -1.79 -2.98 3.11
C SER A 99 -3.05 -2.24 2.65
N VAL A 100 -3.16 -0.97 3.01
CA VAL A 100 -4.24 -0.09 2.52
C VAL A 100 -4.25 -0.06 1.00
N ASP A 101 -3.07 0.09 0.38
CA ASP A 101 -2.92 0.14 -1.08
C ASP A 101 -3.41 -1.13 -1.77
N ALA A 102 -3.16 -2.30 -1.18
CA ALA A 102 -3.66 -3.57 -1.71
C ALA A 102 -5.19 -3.65 -1.67
N TYR A 103 -5.82 -3.17 -0.58
CA TYR A 103 -7.26 -3.09 -0.49
C TYR A 103 -7.85 -2.10 -1.49
N LEU A 104 -7.26 -0.91 -1.63
CA LEU A 104 -7.68 0.09 -2.63
C LEU A 104 -7.56 -0.44 -4.06
N ALA A 105 -6.46 -1.13 -4.40
CA ALA A 105 -6.28 -1.75 -5.70
C ALA A 105 -7.32 -2.84 -5.99
N ARG A 106 -7.66 -3.67 -4.99
CA ARG A 106 -8.72 -4.69 -5.12
C ARG A 106 -10.10 -4.05 -5.31
N ALA A 107 -10.38 -2.99 -4.56
CA ALA A 107 -11.62 -2.24 -4.70
C ALA A 107 -11.75 -1.62 -6.11
N ALA A 108 -10.68 -1.00 -6.63
CA ALA A 108 -10.65 -0.46 -7.98
C ALA A 108 -10.88 -1.55 -9.04
N ASN A 109 -10.25 -2.73 -8.88
CA ASN A 109 -10.46 -3.86 -9.77
C ASN A 109 -11.90 -4.42 -9.70
N ALA A 110 -12.53 -4.41 -8.52
CA ALA A 110 -13.93 -4.81 -8.36
C ALA A 110 -14.88 -3.83 -9.07
N LYS A 111 -14.59 -2.52 -9.00
CA LYS A 111 -15.35 -1.50 -9.76
C LYS A 111 -15.25 -1.72 -11.27
N VAL A 112 -14.07 -2.02 -11.79
CA VAL A 112 -13.88 -2.34 -13.24
C VAL A 112 -14.72 -3.56 -13.64
N LYS A 113 -14.92 -4.53 -12.73
CA LYS A 113 -15.75 -5.72 -12.95
C LYS A 113 -17.25 -5.47 -12.71
N THR A 114 -17.66 -4.23 -12.45
CA THR A 114 -19.05 -3.87 -12.10
C THR A 114 -19.61 -4.60 -10.89
N ASP A 115 -18.77 -4.92 -9.91
CA ASP A 115 -19.16 -5.53 -8.63
C ASP A 115 -19.00 -4.52 -7.48
N PRO A 116 -19.98 -3.64 -7.23
CA PRO A 116 -19.90 -2.62 -6.20
C PRO A 116 -19.83 -3.23 -4.79
N MET A 117 -20.46 -4.41 -4.56
CA MET A 117 -20.47 -5.02 -3.23
C MET A 117 -19.09 -5.53 -2.82
N SER A 118 -18.33 -6.11 -3.76
CA SER A 118 -16.94 -6.48 -3.49
C SER A 118 -16.06 -5.24 -3.25
N ALA A 119 -16.25 -4.17 -4.02
CA ALA A 119 -15.51 -2.92 -3.84
C ALA A 119 -15.81 -2.28 -2.46
N ILE A 120 -17.08 -2.23 -2.05
CA ILE A 120 -17.51 -1.74 -0.72
C ILE A 120 -16.79 -2.50 0.39
N ARG A 121 -16.73 -3.83 0.27
CA ARG A 121 -16.05 -4.66 1.28
C ARG A 121 -14.57 -4.31 1.37
N GLU A 122 -13.87 -4.18 0.25
CA GLU A 122 -12.44 -3.87 0.22
C GLU A 122 -12.16 -2.46 0.78
N TYR A 123 -12.98 -1.44 0.45
CA TYR A 123 -12.85 -0.11 1.05
C TYR A 123 -13.08 -0.12 2.57
N ARG A 124 -14.04 -0.91 3.07
CA ARG A 124 -14.27 -1.07 4.51
C ARG A 124 -13.08 -1.73 5.21
N GLU A 125 -12.43 -2.71 4.57
CA GLU A 125 -11.19 -3.31 5.12
C GLU A 125 -10.03 -2.30 5.12
N ALA A 126 -9.88 -1.49 4.08
CA ALA A 126 -8.89 -0.41 4.06
C ALA A 126 -9.09 0.59 5.22
N LEU A 127 -10.33 1.00 5.48
CA LEU A 127 -10.68 1.92 6.57
C LEU A 127 -10.42 1.38 7.98
N LYS A 128 -10.37 0.06 8.16
CA LYS A 128 -9.98 -0.55 9.46
C LYS A 128 -8.49 -0.37 9.74
N ILE A 129 -7.66 -0.23 8.69
CA ILE A 129 -6.23 -0.05 8.81
C ILE A 129 -5.93 1.44 8.96
N GLU A 130 -6.48 2.26 8.06
CA GLU A 130 -6.27 3.69 8.03
C GLU A 130 -7.56 4.41 7.60
N ASP A 131 -8.12 5.21 8.52
CA ASP A 131 -9.36 5.94 8.30
C ASP A 131 -9.08 7.30 7.67
N THR A 132 -8.91 7.32 6.34
CA THR A 132 -8.65 8.54 5.57
C THR A 132 -9.92 9.12 4.96
N ALA A 133 -9.96 10.45 4.82
CA ALA A 133 -11.05 11.18 4.15
C ALA A 133 -11.24 10.69 2.70
N HIS A 134 -10.14 10.50 1.98
CA HIS A 134 -10.15 10.02 0.60
C HIS A 134 -10.78 8.62 0.45
N THR A 135 -10.40 7.67 1.31
CA THR A 135 -10.98 6.31 1.27
C THR A 135 -12.46 6.31 1.60
N ARG A 136 -12.90 7.17 2.53
CA ARG A 136 -14.34 7.35 2.83
C ARG A 136 -15.10 7.90 1.65
N LYS A 137 -14.56 8.88 0.93
CA LYS A 137 -15.18 9.39 -0.30
C LYS A 137 -15.30 8.30 -1.36
N LEU A 138 -14.26 7.51 -1.59
CA LEU A 138 -14.31 6.38 -2.53
C LEU A 138 -15.37 5.34 -2.14
N LEU A 139 -15.48 5.06 -0.85
CA LEU A 139 -16.53 4.19 -0.31
C LEU A 139 -17.92 4.78 -0.56
N ALA A 140 -18.11 6.07 -0.28
CA ALA A 140 -19.39 6.77 -0.48
C ALA A 140 -19.84 6.72 -1.95
N VAL A 141 -18.95 7.03 -2.89
CA VAL A 141 -19.24 6.91 -4.34
C VAL A 141 -19.65 5.49 -4.70
N THR A 142 -18.97 4.49 -4.16
CA THR A 142 -19.27 3.09 -4.48
C THR A 142 -20.58 2.62 -3.85
N LEU A 143 -20.91 3.12 -2.65
CA LEU A 143 -22.22 2.89 -2.02
C LEU A 143 -23.36 3.52 -2.81
N GLU A 144 -23.15 4.73 -3.36
CA GLU A 144 -24.10 5.39 -4.25
C GLU A 144 -24.33 4.59 -5.52
N GLU A 145 -23.26 4.13 -6.19
CA GLU A 145 -23.32 3.24 -7.35
C GLU A 145 -24.05 1.91 -7.04
N GLY A 146 -23.88 1.39 -5.82
CA GLY A 146 -24.57 0.19 -5.31
C GLY A 146 -26.00 0.42 -4.84
N GLY A 147 -26.52 1.66 -4.89
CA GLY A 147 -27.88 2.01 -4.45
C GLY A 147 -28.05 2.13 -2.93
N LEU A 148 -26.99 2.07 -2.17
CA LEU A 148 -26.96 2.18 -0.70
C LEU A 148 -26.87 3.65 -0.26
N TYR A 149 -27.85 4.45 -0.67
CA TYR A 149 -27.84 5.90 -0.59
C TYR A 149 -27.72 6.46 0.83
N ALA A 150 -28.40 5.85 1.81
CA ALA A 150 -28.35 6.30 3.21
C ALA A 150 -26.94 6.13 3.81
N GLU A 151 -26.28 5.02 3.48
CA GLU A 151 -24.89 4.78 3.90
C GLU A 151 -23.92 5.71 3.16
N ALA A 152 -24.15 5.96 1.86
CA ALA A 152 -23.36 6.91 1.07
C ALA A 152 -23.36 8.33 1.70
N ILE A 153 -24.53 8.84 2.10
CA ILE A 153 -24.64 10.13 2.80
C ILE A 153 -23.78 10.15 4.08
N THR A 154 -23.82 9.07 4.84
CA THR A 154 -23.04 8.96 6.09
C THR A 154 -21.54 9.01 5.82
N GLU A 155 -21.07 8.29 4.81
CA GLU A 155 -19.65 8.26 4.47
C GLU A 155 -19.17 9.56 3.79
N TYR A 156 -20.01 10.22 2.97
CA TYR A 156 -19.67 11.55 2.44
C TYR A 156 -19.52 12.58 3.56
N ARG A 157 -20.43 12.63 4.54
CA ARG A 157 -20.31 13.51 5.70
C ARG A 157 -19.09 13.20 6.56
N ALA A 158 -18.77 11.90 6.70
CA ALA A 158 -17.57 11.50 7.42
C ALA A 158 -16.28 11.89 6.68
N ALA A 159 -16.26 11.86 5.35
CA ALA A 159 -15.15 12.34 4.53
C ALA A 159 -14.99 13.86 4.65
N GLU A 160 -16.08 14.63 4.53
CA GLU A 160 -16.10 16.09 4.74
C GLU A 160 -15.55 16.46 6.13
N GLY A 161 -16.03 15.81 7.18
CA GLY A 161 -15.59 16.06 8.55
C GLY A 161 -14.11 15.74 8.81
N ARG A 162 -13.45 15.00 7.92
CA ARG A 162 -12.00 14.72 7.95
C ARG A 162 -11.18 15.61 7.03
N GLY A 163 -11.83 16.58 6.39
CA GLY A 163 -11.15 17.56 5.54
C GLY A 163 -10.81 17.04 4.14
N GLU A 164 -11.68 16.20 3.55
CA GLU A 164 -11.56 15.88 2.12
C GLU A 164 -11.62 17.18 1.29
N PRO A 165 -10.60 17.46 0.46
CA PRO A 165 -10.54 18.72 -0.26
C PRO A 165 -11.40 18.75 -1.53
N ASP A 166 -12.10 17.66 -1.85
CA ASP A 166 -12.90 17.56 -3.08
C ASP A 166 -14.33 18.04 -2.84
N ASP A 167 -14.62 19.25 -3.25
CA ASP A 167 -15.94 19.89 -3.15
C ASP A 167 -17.06 19.15 -3.92
N SER A 168 -16.71 18.19 -4.80
CA SER A 168 -17.72 17.36 -5.47
C SER A 168 -18.59 16.55 -4.50
N ILE A 169 -18.12 16.34 -3.27
CA ILE A 169 -18.92 15.74 -2.18
C ILE A 169 -20.24 16.51 -1.98
N HIS A 170 -20.22 17.83 -1.98
CA HIS A 170 -21.40 18.64 -1.80
C HIS A 170 -22.42 18.45 -2.94
N TYR A 171 -21.97 18.25 -4.16
CA TYR A 171 -22.84 17.90 -5.28
C TYR A 171 -23.53 16.56 -5.07
N HIS A 172 -22.77 15.53 -4.71
CA HIS A 172 -23.32 14.19 -4.46
C HIS A 172 -24.27 14.18 -3.25
N LEU A 173 -23.90 14.86 -2.14
CA LEU A 173 -24.79 15.04 -0.99
C LEU A 173 -26.08 15.75 -1.36
N GLY A 174 -26.01 16.83 -2.17
CA GLY A 174 -27.17 17.53 -2.67
C GLY A 174 -28.12 16.60 -3.45
N LEU A 175 -27.62 15.80 -4.37
CA LEU A 175 -28.42 14.85 -5.13
C LEU A 175 -29.06 13.77 -4.25
N LEU A 176 -28.29 13.21 -3.31
CA LEU A 176 -28.79 12.18 -2.41
C LEU A 176 -29.86 12.72 -1.46
N LEU A 177 -29.68 13.91 -0.91
CA LEU A 177 -30.66 14.56 -0.03
C LEU A 177 -31.94 14.90 -0.78
N GLU A 178 -31.83 15.40 -2.04
CA GLU A 178 -32.99 15.62 -2.93
C GLU A 178 -33.79 14.32 -3.13
N ARG A 179 -33.11 13.19 -3.34
CA ARG A 179 -33.74 11.87 -3.48
C ARG A 179 -34.52 11.43 -2.22
N PHE A 180 -34.11 11.88 -1.05
CA PHE A 180 -34.80 11.64 0.22
C PHE A 180 -35.82 12.73 0.58
N ASN A 181 -36.19 13.60 -0.37
CA ASN A 181 -37.10 14.73 -0.19
C ASN A 181 -36.63 15.72 0.89
N GLN A 182 -35.37 15.78 1.19
CA GLN A 182 -34.76 16.73 2.13
C GLN A 182 -34.33 17.98 1.38
N THR A 183 -35.31 18.77 0.93
CA THR A 183 -35.09 19.88 0.01
C THR A 183 -34.18 20.99 0.60
N ALA A 184 -34.43 21.43 1.82
CA ALA A 184 -33.64 22.50 2.42
C ALA A 184 -32.15 22.10 2.62
N PRO A 185 -31.81 20.96 3.21
CA PRO A 185 -30.41 20.50 3.27
C PRO A 185 -29.78 20.29 1.89
N SER A 186 -30.55 19.78 0.91
CA SER A 186 -30.07 19.56 -0.47
C SER A 186 -29.62 20.87 -1.10
N ILE A 187 -30.42 21.94 -0.96
CA ILE A 187 -30.10 23.27 -1.51
C ILE A 187 -28.82 23.79 -0.89
N SER A 188 -28.71 23.71 0.45
CA SER A 188 -27.50 24.16 1.14
C SER A 188 -26.23 23.47 0.66
N GLU A 189 -26.31 22.17 0.33
CA GLU A 189 -25.17 21.47 -0.25
C GLU A 189 -24.88 21.91 -1.68
N PHE A 190 -25.90 22.15 -2.52
CA PHE A 190 -25.69 22.72 -3.85
C PHE A 190 -25.11 24.13 -3.81
N GLU A 191 -25.54 24.99 -2.87
CA GLU A 191 -24.97 26.31 -2.69
C GLU A 191 -23.48 26.26 -2.32
N ARG A 192 -23.10 25.36 -1.43
CA ARG A 192 -21.68 25.11 -1.10
C ARG A 192 -20.89 24.68 -2.32
N PHE A 193 -21.41 23.72 -3.10
CA PHE A 193 -20.75 23.27 -4.32
C PHE A 193 -20.60 24.40 -5.35
N VAL A 194 -21.63 25.20 -5.58
CA VAL A 194 -21.59 26.31 -6.54
C VAL A 194 -20.63 27.42 -6.10
N SER A 195 -20.46 27.63 -4.79
CA SER A 195 -19.52 28.61 -4.23
C SER A 195 -18.07 28.13 -4.18
N SER A 196 -17.82 26.86 -4.47
CA SER A 196 -16.47 26.27 -4.45
C SER A 196 -15.65 26.64 -5.68
N ASP A 197 -14.32 26.53 -5.54
CA ASP A 197 -13.37 26.76 -6.64
C ASP A 197 -13.57 25.78 -7.81
N THR A 198 -14.15 24.63 -7.56
CA THR A 198 -14.46 23.61 -8.57
C THR A 198 -15.42 24.17 -9.64
N CYS A 199 -16.34 25.07 -9.27
CA CYS A 199 -17.29 25.70 -10.18
C CYS A 199 -16.76 26.97 -10.88
N LEU A 200 -15.51 27.33 -10.72
CA LEU A 200 -14.84 28.37 -11.52
C LEU A 200 -14.56 27.89 -12.97
N TYR A 201 -14.46 26.60 -13.16
CA TYR A 201 -14.32 25.98 -14.49
C TYR A 201 -15.68 25.51 -14.99
N VAL A 202 -15.90 25.58 -16.32
CA VAL A 202 -17.16 25.15 -16.95
C VAL A 202 -17.35 23.64 -16.73
N ASP A 203 -18.27 23.29 -15.83
CA ASP A 203 -18.66 21.92 -15.54
C ASP A 203 -20.19 21.83 -15.54
N ASP A 204 -20.75 20.89 -16.31
CA ASP A 204 -22.20 20.67 -16.42
C ASP A 204 -22.87 20.43 -15.04
N ARG A 205 -22.12 19.92 -14.06
CA ARG A 205 -22.59 19.73 -12.68
C ARG A 205 -22.85 21.07 -11.98
N CYS A 206 -22.00 22.07 -12.24
CA CYS A 206 -22.18 23.41 -11.68
C CYS A 206 -23.43 24.09 -12.22
N ASP A 207 -23.70 23.97 -13.50
CA ASP A 207 -24.93 24.51 -14.09
C ASP A 207 -26.17 23.78 -13.59
N ALA A 208 -26.09 22.45 -13.45
CA ALA A 208 -27.16 21.66 -12.87
C ALA A 208 -27.45 22.03 -11.39
N ALA A 209 -26.41 22.30 -10.59
CA ALA A 209 -26.56 22.75 -9.21
C ALA A 209 -27.15 24.17 -9.13
N ARG A 210 -26.67 25.11 -9.96
CA ARG A 210 -27.20 26.48 -10.04
C ARG A 210 -28.69 26.51 -10.37
N LEU A 211 -29.13 25.70 -11.35
CA LEU A 211 -30.54 25.59 -11.72
C LEU A 211 -31.42 25.09 -10.58
N ARG A 212 -30.91 24.16 -9.74
CA ARG A 212 -31.65 23.67 -8.58
C ARG A 212 -31.78 24.75 -7.52
N VAL A 213 -30.70 25.46 -7.19
CA VAL A 213 -30.72 26.58 -6.24
C VAL A 213 -31.70 27.69 -6.69
N VAL A 214 -31.66 28.12 -7.96
CA VAL A 214 -32.56 29.19 -8.46
C VAL A 214 -34.02 28.76 -8.43
N ARG A 215 -34.35 27.51 -8.79
CA ARG A 215 -35.74 27.03 -8.82
C ARG A 215 -36.45 27.08 -7.48
N THR A 216 -35.71 26.99 -6.38
CA THR A 216 -36.29 26.96 -5.03
C THR A 216 -36.49 28.35 -4.43
N HIS A 217 -35.93 29.41 -5.03
CA HIS A 217 -36.13 30.77 -4.64
C HIS A 217 -37.28 31.47 -5.40
N GLN A 218 -37.97 30.76 -6.32
CA GLN A 218 -39.18 31.17 -7.03
C GLN A 218 -40.44 30.56 -6.41
#